data_6490396d1ff06f88bb56a844047143f7
#
_entry.id   6490396d1ff06f88bb56a844047143f7
#
_cell.length_a   1.000
_cell.length_b   1.000
_cell.length_c   1.000
_cell.angle_alpha   90.00
_cell.angle_beta   90.00
_cell.angle_gamma   90.00
#
_symmetry.space_group_name_H-M   'P 1'
#
loop_
_entity.id
_entity.type
_entity.pdbx_description
1 polymer ?
#
loop_
_entity_poly.entity_id
_entity_poly.type
_entity_poly.pdbx_seq_one_letter_code
_entity_poly.pdbx_strand_id
1 'polypeptide(L)'
;MEMNALHVKGRIALFVHHPRCSIQSVNGIIKSLEEHYVFKTFTKHEIEDGFFDDVDIVCFAGGIGDSDAYDFLFRDNGNSIRRYVQNGGRYLGICMGAYWADRHYFNLLDGITCDQYIKRPNTCTRRYYSKGIECNWNGTTDRFFFYDGPAFVGDKSTFETIARYANGDSAAIIKGRVGLIGPHLESQEFWYDKPYLHKHWHKNTHGKLLLNFVDRLMEK
;
A
#
# COMPACT_ATOMS: atom_id res chain seq x y z
N MET A 1 -35.57 -2.82 -16.36
CA MET A 1 -34.16 -3.23 -16.09
C MET A 1 -33.61 -2.17 -15.18
N GLU A 2 -33.76 -2.34 -13.87
CA GLU A 2 -33.19 -1.41 -12.88
C GLU A 2 -31.67 -1.55 -12.91
N MET A 3 -30.98 -0.51 -13.36
CA MET A 3 -29.54 -0.38 -13.14
C MET A 3 -29.34 -0.25 -11.63
N ASN A 4 -28.86 -1.33 -10.99
CA ASN A 4 -28.34 -1.23 -9.63
C ASN A 4 -27.26 -0.13 -9.64
N ALA A 5 -27.58 1.00 -9.05
CA ALA A 5 -26.60 2.03 -8.80
C ALA A 5 -25.49 1.39 -7.92
N LEU A 6 -24.31 1.19 -8.48
CA LEU A 6 -23.14 0.74 -7.72
C LEU A 6 -22.99 1.69 -6.54
N HIS A 7 -23.16 1.16 -5.35
CA HIS A 7 -23.01 1.96 -4.13
C HIS A 7 -21.51 2.25 -3.93
N VAL A 8 -21.09 3.46 -4.32
CA VAL A 8 -19.72 3.94 -4.14
C VAL A 8 -19.44 4.08 -2.65
N LYS A 9 -18.42 3.37 -2.15
CA LYS A 9 -18.03 3.34 -0.73
C LYS A 9 -17.23 4.57 -0.30
N GLY A 10 -16.57 5.24 -1.26
CA GLY A 10 -15.75 6.42 -0.97
C GLY A 10 -14.88 6.83 -2.15
N ARG A 11 -14.07 7.86 -1.92
CA ARG A 11 -13.14 8.43 -2.89
C ARG A 11 -11.69 8.27 -2.45
N ILE A 12 -10.86 7.75 -3.37
CA ILE A 12 -9.42 7.55 -3.17
C ILE A 12 -8.65 8.54 -4.05
N ALA A 13 -7.84 9.40 -3.43
CA ALA A 13 -6.81 10.14 -4.14
C ALA A 13 -5.59 9.25 -4.31
N LEU A 14 -5.20 8.96 -5.55
CA LEU A 14 -4.10 8.05 -5.87
C LEU A 14 -2.94 8.82 -6.50
N PHE A 15 -1.78 8.80 -5.83
CA PHE A 15 -0.58 9.48 -6.28
C PHE A 15 0.01 8.84 -7.53
N VAL A 16 0.28 9.67 -8.54
CA VAL A 16 0.91 9.27 -9.81
C VAL A 16 2.07 10.22 -10.12
N HIS A 17 3.29 9.71 -10.17
CA HIS A 17 4.47 10.50 -10.54
C HIS A 17 5.32 9.74 -11.55
N HIS A 18 4.88 9.78 -12.82
CA HIS A 18 5.63 9.20 -13.93
C HIS A 18 6.94 9.98 -14.17
N PRO A 19 8.06 9.34 -14.46
CA PRO A 19 8.24 7.87 -14.61
C PRO A 19 8.64 7.15 -13.31
N ARG A 20 8.65 7.81 -12.17
CA ARG A 20 9.23 7.30 -10.91
C ARG A 20 8.25 6.51 -10.03
N CYS A 21 6.94 6.66 -10.21
CA CYS A 21 5.99 5.73 -9.60
C CYS A 21 5.83 4.48 -10.47
N SER A 22 5.41 3.38 -9.88
CA SER A 22 5.02 2.20 -10.66
C SER A 22 3.61 2.40 -11.22
N ILE A 23 3.51 2.78 -12.50
CA ILE A 23 2.22 2.86 -13.21
C ILE A 23 1.48 1.52 -13.16
N GLN A 24 2.19 0.41 -13.15
CA GLN A 24 1.60 -0.91 -13.02
C GLN A 24 0.90 -1.10 -11.68
N SER A 25 1.52 -0.64 -10.57
CA SER A 25 0.91 -0.67 -9.24
C SER A 25 -0.33 0.25 -9.18
N VAL A 26 -0.23 1.47 -9.71
CA VAL A 26 -1.37 2.40 -9.83
C VAL A 26 -2.54 1.75 -10.56
N ASN A 27 -2.30 1.18 -11.74
CA ASN A 27 -3.34 0.51 -12.52
C ASN A 27 -3.92 -0.72 -11.80
N GLY A 28 -3.08 -1.47 -11.09
CA GLY A 28 -3.51 -2.62 -10.31
C GLY A 28 -4.45 -2.23 -9.17
N ILE A 29 -4.14 -1.14 -8.46
CA ILE A 29 -4.99 -0.59 -7.38
C ILE A 29 -6.35 -0.18 -7.97
N ILE A 30 -6.35 0.59 -9.06
CA ILE A 30 -7.61 1.02 -9.72
C ILE A 30 -8.44 -0.20 -10.09
N LYS A 31 -7.89 -1.16 -10.83
CA LYS A 31 -8.61 -2.36 -11.27
C LYS A 31 -9.16 -3.20 -10.11
N SER A 32 -8.47 -3.21 -8.96
CA SER A 32 -8.91 -3.98 -7.81
C SER A 32 -10.06 -3.32 -7.05
N LEU A 33 -10.25 -2.00 -7.18
CA LEU A 33 -11.13 -1.22 -6.32
C LEU A 33 -12.18 -0.39 -7.08
N GLU A 34 -12.08 -0.20 -8.41
CA GLU A 34 -12.92 0.71 -9.20
C GLU A 34 -14.42 0.38 -9.20
N GLU A 35 -14.79 -0.87 -8.89
CA GLU A 35 -16.19 -1.26 -8.73
C GLU A 35 -16.82 -0.70 -7.43
N HIS A 36 -15.99 -0.28 -6.47
CA HIS A 36 -16.42 0.13 -5.13
C HIS A 36 -15.99 1.52 -4.73
N TYR A 37 -14.94 2.08 -5.36
CA TYR A 37 -14.36 3.37 -5.02
C TYR A 37 -14.16 4.24 -6.25
N VAL A 38 -14.38 5.54 -6.10
CA VAL A 38 -14.04 6.54 -7.13
C VAL A 38 -12.61 7.00 -6.94
N PHE A 39 -11.88 7.15 -8.03
CA PHE A 39 -10.48 7.59 -8.01
C PHE A 39 -10.32 9.03 -8.49
N LYS A 40 -9.46 9.77 -7.79
CA LYS A 40 -8.91 11.07 -8.17
C LYS A 40 -7.39 10.94 -8.20
N THR A 41 -6.79 10.95 -9.38
CA THR A 41 -5.33 10.88 -9.49
C THR A 41 -4.71 12.25 -9.22
N PHE A 42 -3.51 12.26 -8.65
CA PHE A 42 -2.77 13.49 -8.39
C PHE A 42 -1.26 13.27 -8.48
N THR A 43 -0.54 14.37 -8.73
CA THR A 43 0.91 14.47 -8.65
C THR A 43 1.30 15.44 -7.53
N LYS A 44 2.59 15.70 -7.37
CA LYS A 44 3.05 16.70 -6.39
C LYS A 44 2.50 18.11 -6.62
N HIS A 45 2.09 18.41 -7.86
CA HIS A 45 1.65 19.75 -8.26
C HIS A 45 0.21 20.07 -7.83
N GLU A 46 -0.60 19.04 -7.54
CA GLU A 46 -1.97 19.20 -7.07
C GLU A 46 -2.11 19.16 -5.54
N ILE A 47 -0.98 19.00 -4.80
CA ILE A 47 -1.02 18.96 -3.32
C ILE A 47 -1.07 20.39 -2.77
N GLU A 48 -2.22 21.01 -2.88
CA GLU A 48 -2.54 22.36 -2.38
C GLU A 48 -3.61 22.26 -1.27
N ASP A 49 -3.83 23.39 -0.58
CA ASP A 49 -4.88 23.46 0.43
C ASP A 49 -6.25 23.19 -0.20
N GLY A 50 -7.04 22.31 0.42
CA GLY A 50 -8.37 21.90 -0.05
C GLY A 50 -8.39 20.79 -1.10
N PHE A 51 -7.25 20.36 -1.66
CA PHE A 51 -7.24 19.30 -2.68
C PHE A 51 -7.83 17.98 -2.17
N PHE A 52 -7.63 17.68 -0.89
CA PHE A 52 -8.09 16.44 -0.25
C PHE A 52 -9.41 16.56 0.50
N ASP A 53 -10.12 17.70 0.44
CA ASP A 53 -11.34 17.94 1.24
C ASP A 53 -12.48 16.96 0.89
N ASP A 54 -12.51 16.47 -0.35
CA ASP A 54 -13.51 15.53 -0.87
C ASP A 54 -12.99 14.09 -0.98
N VAL A 55 -11.90 13.76 -0.28
CA VAL A 55 -11.19 12.47 -0.37
C VAL A 55 -11.24 11.74 0.96
N ASP A 56 -11.55 10.45 0.94
CA ASP A 56 -11.58 9.59 2.12
C ASP A 56 -10.24 8.93 2.41
N ILE A 57 -9.48 8.60 1.35
CA ILE A 57 -8.17 7.93 1.44
C ILE A 57 -7.19 8.59 0.49
N VAL A 58 -6.02 8.95 0.99
CA VAL A 58 -4.83 9.26 0.16
C VAL A 58 -4.01 7.99 0.01
N CYS A 59 -3.75 7.57 -1.23
CA CYS A 59 -3.09 6.32 -1.56
C CYS A 59 -1.77 6.56 -2.29
N PHE A 60 -0.70 5.89 -1.82
CA PHE A 60 0.61 5.84 -2.45
C PHE A 60 0.94 4.40 -2.84
N ALA A 61 1.08 4.17 -4.13
CA ALA A 61 1.38 2.88 -4.75
C ALA A 61 2.86 2.47 -4.57
N GLY A 62 3.21 1.31 -5.09
CA GLY A 62 4.60 0.90 -5.27
C GLY A 62 5.35 1.87 -6.17
N GLY A 63 6.65 2.01 -5.94
CA GLY A 63 7.53 2.94 -6.68
C GLY A 63 8.61 2.23 -7.49
N ILE A 64 9.37 3.04 -8.22
CA ILE A 64 10.56 2.62 -8.96
C ILE A 64 11.75 3.46 -8.48
N GLY A 65 12.88 2.80 -8.21
CA GLY A 65 14.11 3.44 -7.73
C GLY A 65 14.14 3.66 -6.22
N ASP A 66 15.10 4.45 -5.78
CA ASP A 66 15.31 4.75 -4.37
C ASP A 66 14.36 5.85 -3.87
N SER A 67 14.08 5.83 -2.57
CA SER A 67 13.24 6.85 -1.92
C SER A 67 13.78 8.26 -2.10
N ASP A 68 15.08 8.46 -2.18
CA ASP A 68 15.74 9.77 -2.38
C ASP A 68 15.28 10.46 -3.67
N ALA A 69 14.86 9.69 -4.66
CA ALA A 69 14.27 10.24 -5.88
C ALA A 69 12.98 11.04 -5.65
N TYR A 70 12.39 10.91 -4.46
CA TYR A 70 11.13 11.53 -4.05
C TYR A 70 11.31 12.56 -2.91
N ASP A 71 12.53 12.98 -2.59
CA ASP A 71 12.82 13.95 -1.52
C ASP A 71 12.00 15.22 -1.62
N PHE A 72 11.72 15.69 -2.85
CA PHE A 72 10.86 16.84 -3.09
C PHE A 72 9.45 16.64 -2.51
N LEU A 73 8.90 15.42 -2.60
CA LEU A 73 7.55 15.12 -2.11
C LEU A 73 7.49 15.26 -0.59
N PHE A 74 8.48 14.74 0.12
CA PHE A 74 8.49 14.76 1.58
C PHE A 74 8.77 16.16 2.13
N ARG A 75 9.74 16.87 1.51
CA ARG A 75 10.16 18.21 1.92
C ARG A 75 9.07 19.24 1.67
N ASP A 76 8.46 19.21 0.48
CA ASP A 76 7.54 20.24 0.04
C ASP A 76 6.08 19.92 0.43
N ASN A 77 5.69 18.64 0.44
CA ASN A 77 4.31 18.21 0.59
C ASN A 77 4.03 17.32 1.81
N GLY A 78 5.07 16.87 2.51
CA GLY A 78 4.91 15.94 3.64
C GLY A 78 3.99 16.47 4.76
N ASN A 79 4.01 17.77 5.00
CA ASN A 79 3.15 18.41 5.99
C ASN A 79 1.66 18.39 5.58
N SER A 80 1.35 18.53 4.31
CA SER A 80 -0.03 18.48 3.81
C SER A 80 -0.64 17.10 3.97
N ILE A 81 0.11 16.05 3.64
CA ILE A 81 -0.31 14.67 3.86
C ILE A 81 -0.51 14.36 5.35
N ARG A 82 0.43 14.82 6.20
CA ARG A 82 0.32 14.63 7.66
C ARG A 82 -0.91 15.33 8.23
N ARG A 83 -1.15 16.59 7.86
CA ARG A 83 -2.34 17.36 8.29
C ARG A 83 -3.62 16.70 7.84
N TYR A 84 -3.67 16.19 6.59
CA TYR A 84 -4.83 15.47 6.08
C TYR A 84 -5.18 14.26 6.97
N VAL A 85 -4.19 13.43 7.33
CA VAL A 85 -4.41 12.28 8.23
C VAL A 85 -4.81 12.71 9.64
N GLN A 86 -4.16 13.74 10.19
CA GLN A 86 -4.48 14.29 11.52
C GLN A 86 -5.91 14.86 11.57
N ASN A 87 -6.40 15.42 10.47
CA ASN A 87 -7.75 15.96 10.34
C ASN A 87 -8.83 14.90 10.04
N GLY A 88 -8.47 13.61 10.12
CA GLY A 88 -9.44 12.52 9.98
C GLY A 88 -9.41 11.80 8.64
N GLY A 89 -8.58 12.20 7.68
CA GLY A 89 -8.33 11.47 6.46
C GLY A 89 -7.57 10.16 6.70
N ARG A 90 -7.55 9.28 5.72
CA ARG A 90 -6.88 7.98 5.81
C ARG A 90 -5.72 7.89 4.83
N TYR A 91 -4.70 7.14 5.22
CA TYR A 91 -3.52 6.86 4.39
C TYR A 91 -3.47 5.38 4.03
N LEU A 92 -3.29 5.07 2.75
CA LEU A 92 -3.00 3.73 2.25
C LEU A 92 -1.63 3.74 1.56
N GLY A 93 -0.70 2.95 2.06
CA GLY A 93 0.62 2.78 1.45
C GLY A 93 0.89 1.33 1.05
N ILE A 94 1.33 1.11 -0.21
CA ILE A 94 1.71 -0.22 -0.71
C ILE A 94 3.18 -0.19 -1.12
N CYS A 95 3.99 -1.15 -0.64
CA CYS A 95 5.42 -1.30 -0.94
C CYS A 95 6.17 0.02 -0.68
N MET A 96 6.61 0.77 -1.70
CA MET A 96 7.26 2.07 -1.52
C MET A 96 6.37 3.07 -0.79
N GLY A 97 5.09 3.15 -1.13
CA GLY A 97 4.14 3.98 -0.41
C GLY A 97 3.99 3.61 1.07
N ALA A 98 4.22 2.35 1.43
CA ALA A 98 4.26 1.94 2.84
C ALA A 98 5.53 2.42 3.55
N TYR A 99 6.69 2.42 2.90
CA TYR A 99 7.90 3.02 3.44
C TYR A 99 7.73 4.53 3.72
N TRP A 100 6.97 5.24 2.87
CA TRP A 100 6.77 6.69 3.02
C TRP A 100 5.95 7.10 4.24
N ALA A 101 5.25 6.17 4.89
CA ALA A 101 4.60 6.44 6.17
C ALA A 101 5.59 6.59 7.35
N ASP A 102 6.84 6.10 7.20
CA ASP A 102 7.88 6.13 8.22
C ASP A 102 8.23 7.57 8.65
N ARG A 103 8.85 7.68 9.84
CA ARG A 103 9.26 8.95 10.46
C ARG A 103 10.16 9.83 9.60
N HIS A 104 10.95 9.21 8.71
CA HIS A 104 11.90 9.91 7.84
C HIS A 104 11.22 10.56 6.62
N TYR A 105 9.95 10.25 6.39
CA TYR A 105 9.17 10.70 5.24
C TYR A 105 7.91 11.46 5.68
N PHE A 106 6.72 10.90 5.52
CA PHE A 106 5.49 11.57 5.95
C PHE A 106 5.31 11.61 7.48
N ASN A 107 6.05 10.79 8.22
CA ASN A 107 5.98 10.71 9.68
C ASN A 107 4.54 10.48 10.18
N LEU A 108 3.92 9.42 9.71
CA LEU A 108 2.56 9.02 10.08
C LEU A 108 2.54 7.94 11.17
N LEU A 109 3.71 7.37 11.49
CA LEU A 109 3.85 6.25 12.42
C LEU A 109 4.58 6.71 13.69
N ASP A 110 3.98 6.43 14.83
CA ASP A 110 4.61 6.59 16.13
C ASP A 110 4.93 5.22 16.72
N GLY A 111 6.22 4.99 17.07
CA GLY A 111 6.69 3.74 17.65
C GLY A 111 6.73 2.54 16.70
N ILE A 112 6.58 2.75 15.38
CA ILE A 112 6.69 1.72 14.35
C ILE A 112 7.71 2.15 13.31
N THR A 113 8.57 1.22 12.85
CA THR A 113 9.47 1.42 11.72
C THR A 113 9.10 0.54 10.53
N CYS A 114 9.40 1.05 9.33
CA CYS A 114 9.24 0.33 8.07
C CYS A 114 10.60 -0.22 7.63
N ASP A 115 10.97 -1.41 8.10
CA ASP A 115 12.25 -2.01 7.80
C ASP A 115 12.20 -2.80 6.49
N GLN A 116 13.25 -2.76 5.66
CA GLN A 116 13.33 -3.65 4.49
C GLN A 116 13.23 -5.12 4.94
N TYR A 117 12.20 -5.83 4.49
CA TYR A 117 11.99 -7.22 4.90
C TYR A 117 13.20 -8.11 4.59
N ILE A 118 13.86 -7.91 3.43
CA ILE A 118 15.04 -8.71 3.04
C ILE A 118 16.25 -8.55 3.99
N LYS A 119 16.26 -7.51 4.83
CA LYS A 119 17.31 -7.27 5.86
C LYS A 119 16.90 -7.78 7.24
N ARG A 120 15.66 -8.20 7.43
CA ARG A 120 15.17 -8.69 8.73
C ARG A 120 15.80 -10.06 9.10
N PRO A 121 15.87 -10.42 10.39
CA PRO A 121 16.27 -11.76 10.82
C PRO A 121 15.32 -12.85 10.27
N ASN A 122 15.89 -14.01 9.98
CA ASN A 122 15.14 -15.23 9.58
C ASN A 122 14.22 -15.06 8.36
N THR A 123 14.52 -14.12 7.47
CA THR A 123 13.75 -13.94 6.25
C THR A 123 13.97 -15.08 5.27
N CYS A 124 12.94 -15.42 4.50
CA CYS A 124 13.03 -16.44 3.44
C CYS A 124 13.77 -15.92 2.18
N THR A 125 14.15 -14.65 2.14
CA THR A 125 14.87 -14.04 1.02
C THR A 125 15.74 -12.89 1.47
N ARG A 126 16.92 -12.76 0.84
CA ARG A 126 17.90 -11.69 1.07
C ARG A 126 18.13 -10.81 -0.18
N ARG A 127 17.38 -11.05 -1.25
CA ARG A 127 17.60 -10.40 -2.54
C ARG A 127 16.36 -9.65 -2.98
N TYR A 128 16.56 -8.44 -3.51
CA TYR A 128 15.54 -7.59 -4.12
C TYR A 128 15.32 -8.01 -5.59
N TYR A 129 14.43 -8.95 -5.84
CA TYR A 129 13.91 -9.29 -7.16
C TYR A 129 12.48 -9.77 -7.03
N SER A 130 11.72 -9.69 -8.12
CA SER A 130 10.32 -10.14 -8.13
C SER A 130 10.19 -11.62 -7.79
N LYS A 131 9.34 -11.95 -6.83
CA LYS A 131 9.10 -13.31 -6.34
C LYS A 131 7.70 -13.45 -5.75
N GLY A 132 7.24 -14.70 -5.61
CA GLY A 132 6.11 -15.03 -4.75
C GLY A 132 6.60 -15.24 -3.32
N ILE A 133 6.25 -14.35 -2.39
CA ILE A 133 6.61 -14.47 -0.98
C ILE A 133 5.44 -15.04 -0.17
N GLU A 134 5.75 -15.94 0.74
CA GLU A 134 4.74 -16.52 1.62
C GLU A 134 4.34 -15.55 2.72
N CYS A 135 3.04 -15.29 2.83
CA CYS A 135 2.46 -14.54 3.93
C CYS A 135 1.20 -15.23 4.43
N ASN A 136 0.99 -15.17 5.75
CA ASN A 136 -0.28 -15.50 6.37
C ASN A 136 -1.15 -14.23 6.40
N TRP A 137 -2.25 -14.24 5.66
CA TRP A 137 -3.22 -13.13 5.59
C TRP A 137 -4.49 -13.53 6.33
N ASN A 138 -4.76 -12.94 7.49
CA ASN A 138 -5.93 -13.27 8.32
C ASN A 138 -6.16 -14.77 8.53
N GLY A 139 -5.08 -15.53 8.79
CA GLY A 139 -5.14 -16.97 9.05
C GLY A 139 -4.98 -17.85 7.80
N THR A 140 -5.03 -17.30 6.61
CA THR A 140 -4.82 -18.05 5.35
C THR A 140 -3.42 -17.78 4.79
N THR A 141 -2.65 -18.84 4.54
CA THR A 141 -1.31 -18.73 3.96
C THR A 141 -1.39 -18.80 2.44
N ASP A 142 -0.79 -17.82 1.77
CA ASP A 142 -0.70 -17.76 0.31
C ASP A 142 0.62 -17.09 -0.12
N ARG A 143 0.88 -17.03 -1.44
CA ARG A 143 2.07 -16.41 -2.02
C ARG A 143 1.73 -15.15 -2.78
N PHE A 144 2.23 -14.04 -2.27
CA PHE A 144 2.00 -12.69 -2.78
C PHE A 144 3.17 -12.22 -3.64
N PHE A 145 2.89 -11.42 -4.67
CA PHE A 145 3.95 -10.76 -5.43
C PHE A 145 4.73 -9.83 -4.51
N PHE A 146 6.06 -9.92 -4.55
CA PHE A 146 6.97 -9.17 -3.71
C PHE A 146 8.22 -8.77 -4.49
N TYR A 147 8.69 -7.56 -4.28
CA TYR A 147 9.98 -7.12 -4.82
C TYR A 147 10.95 -6.74 -3.70
N ASP A 148 10.64 -5.71 -2.91
CA ASP A 148 11.43 -5.23 -1.78
C ASP A 148 10.53 -4.43 -0.81
N GLY A 149 9.39 -5.01 -0.44
CA GLY A 149 8.45 -4.36 0.47
C GLY A 149 8.91 -4.37 1.92
N PRO A 150 8.35 -3.48 2.76
CA PRO A 150 8.69 -3.38 4.18
C PRO A 150 8.12 -4.51 5.03
N ALA A 151 8.76 -4.73 6.17
CA ALA A 151 8.19 -5.31 7.37
C ALA A 151 7.93 -4.20 8.39
N PHE A 152 6.82 -4.28 9.11
CA PHE A 152 6.45 -3.30 10.12
C PHE A 152 6.87 -3.78 11.50
N VAL A 153 7.73 -2.99 12.16
CA VAL A 153 8.40 -3.36 13.41
C VAL A 153 8.07 -2.35 14.51
N GLY A 154 7.60 -2.82 15.63
CA GLY A 154 7.21 -2.00 16.78
C GLY A 154 6.44 -2.81 17.81
N ASP A 155 5.89 -2.14 18.81
CA ASP A 155 5.02 -2.77 19.80
C ASP A 155 3.71 -3.20 19.13
N LYS A 156 3.52 -4.52 19.00
CA LYS A 156 2.36 -5.14 18.34
C LYS A 156 1.02 -4.85 19.05
N SER A 157 1.04 -4.30 20.26
CA SER A 157 -0.17 -3.84 20.95
C SER A 157 -0.69 -2.50 20.43
N THR A 158 0.14 -1.75 19.70
CA THR A 158 -0.18 -0.39 19.22
C THR A 158 -0.77 -0.33 17.81
N PHE A 159 -0.81 -1.47 17.10
CA PHE A 159 -1.35 -1.59 15.75
C PHE A 159 -1.97 -2.95 15.50
N GLU A 160 -2.86 -3.00 14.56
CA GLU A 160 -3.50 -4.22 14.10
C GLU A 160 -2.66 -4.88 13.00
N THR A 161 -2.23 -6.13 13.19
CA THR A 161 -1.54 -6.91 12.16
C THR A 161 -2.56 -7.70 11.34
N ILE A 162 -2.65 -7.40 10.05
CA ILE A 162 -3.54 -8.06 9.08
C ILE A 162 -2.84 -9.24 8.41
N ALA A 163 -1.54 -9.09 8.12
CA ALA A 163 -0.74 -10.17 7.52
C ALA A 163 0.64 -10.26 8.16
N ARG A 164 1.22 -11.48 8.11
CA ARG A 164 2.57 -11.78 8.58
C ARG A 164 3.38 -12.48 7.51
N TYR A 165 4.64 -12.11 7.39
CA TYR A 165 5.62 -12.89 6.67
C TYR A 165 5.93 -14.21 7.38
N ALA A 166 6.57 -15.15 6.66
CA ALA A 166 6.94 -16.46 7.20
C ALA A 166 7.85 -16.41 8.45
N ASN A 167 8.64 -15.33 8.63
CA ASN A 167 9.47 -15.12 9.82
C ASN A 167 8.70 -14.53 11.02
N GLY A 168 7.39 -14.27 10.88
CA GLY A 168 6.52 -13.70 11.93
C GLY A 168 6.49 -12.17 11.98
N ASP A 169 7.29 -11.46 11.18
CA ASP A 169 7.20 -10.01 11.05
C ASP A 169 5.88 -9.59 10.40
N SER A 170 5.36 -8.41 10.75
CA SER A 170 4.12 -7.91 10.17
C SER A 170 4.34 -7.49 8.71
N ALA A 171 3.52 -8.03 7.79
CA ALA A 171 3.54 -7.77 6.35
C ALA A 171 2.48 -6.77 5.91
N ALA A 172 1.37 -6.66 6.67
CA ALA A 172 0.35 -5.65 6.51
C ALA A 172 -0.22 -5.26 7.87
N ILE A 173 -0.44 -3.96 8.08
CA ILE A 173 -0.92 -3.40 9.34
C ILE A 173 -1.94 -2.30 9.13
N ILE A 174 -2.78 -2.07 10.15
CA ILE A 174 -3.56 -0.84 10.31
C ILE A 174 -3.23 -0.23 11.67
N LYS A 175 -2.79 1.03 11.68
CA LYS A 175 -2.60 1.84 12.88
C LYS A 175 -3.46 3.10 12.81
N GLY A 176 -4.53 3.14 13.60
CA GLY A 176 -5.51 4.22 13.48
C GLY A 176 -5.97 4.33 12.02
N ARG A 177 -5.77 5.49 11.41
CA ARG A 177 -6.18 5.80 10.03
C ARG A 177 -5.09 5.54 8.97
N VAL A 178 -4.04 4.80 9.32
CA VAL A 178 -2.92 4.48 8.44
C VAL A 178 -2.92 2.98 8.15
N GLY A 179 -3.16 2.59 6.91
CA GLY A 179 -3.09 1.22 6.41
C GLY A 179 -1.85 1.01 5.54
N LEU A 180 -1.05 -0.02 5.83
CA LEU A 180 0.21 -0.27 5.16
C LEU A 180 0.33 -1.73 4.75
N ILE A 181 0.83 -1.97 3.52
CA ILE A 181 0.98 -3.28 2.92
C ILE A 181 2.38 -3.40 2.31
N GLY A 182 3.14 -4.41 2.71
CA GLY A 182 4.49 -4.67 2.17
C GLY A 182 4.47 -5.37 0.80
N PRO A 183 3.79 -6.51 0.61
CA PRO A 183 3.65 -7.18 -0.68
C PRO A 183 2.61 -6.50 -1.58
N HIS A 184 2.54 -6.93 -2.86
CA HIS A 184 1.66 -6.33 -3.86
C HIS A 184 0.38 -7.17 -4.07
N LEU A 185 -0.72 -6.80 -3.42
CA LEU A 185 -2.02 -7.43 -3.60
C LEU A 185 -2.68 -7.02 -4.94
N GLU A 186 -2.35 -5.83 -5.41
CA GLU A 186 -2.81 -5.24 -6.66
C GLU A 186 -2.12 -5.82 -7.90
N SER A 187 -1.16 -6.75 -7.71
CA SER A 187 -0.39 -7.34 -8.80
C SER A 187 -1.29 -8.01 -9.83
N GLN A 188 -0.96 -7.82 -11.11
CA GLN A 188 -1.72 -8.32 -12.25
C GLN A 188 -1.01 -9.49 -12.93
N GLU A 189 -1.72 -10.23 -13.78
CA GLU A 189 -1.22 -11.45 -14.43
C GLU A 189 0.14 -11.25 -15.09
N PHE A 190 0.32 -10.19 -15.87
CA PHE A 190 1.57 -9.92 -16.56
C PHE A 190 2.79 -9.67 -15.66
N TRP A 191 2.59 -9.39 -14.35
CA TRP A 191 3.71 -9.30 -13.40
C TRP A 191 4.34 -10.66 -13.14
N TYR A 192 3.60 -11.73 -13.44
CA TYR A 192 4.00 -13.11 -13.24
C TYR A 192 4.55 -13.78 -14.52
N ASP A 193 4.88 -13.03 -15.58
CA ASP A 193 5.36 -13.56 -16.88
C ASP A 193 6.69 -14.31 -16.82
N LYS A 194 7.46 -14.16 -15.74
CA LYS A 194 8.67 -14.94 -15.55
C LYS A 194 8.32 -16.39 -15.17
N PRO A 195 8.96 -17.43 -15.80
CA PRO A 195 8.57 -18.83 -15.57
C PRO A 195 8.47 -19.27 -14.12
N TYR A 196 9.34 -18.74 -13.24
CA TYR A 196 9.32 -19.06 -11.82
C TYR A 196 8.18 -18.37 -11.04
N LEU A 197 7.52 -17.37 -11.63
CA LEU A 197 6.40 -16.64 -11.04
C LEU A 197 5.04 -17.17 -11.48
N HIS A 198 4.89 -17.76 -12.68
CA HIS A 198 3.61 -18.18 -13.23
C HIS A 198 2.76 -18.99 -12.26
N LYS A 199 3.37 -19.94 -11.52
CA LYS A 199 2.69 -20.78 -10.53
C LYS A 199 2.14 -20.03 -9.32
N HIS A 200 2.51 -18.76 -9.15
CA HIS A 200 2.09 -17.90 -8.04
C HIS A 200 1.01 -16.90 -8.46
N TRP A 201 0.57 -16.94 -9.72
CA TRP A 201 -0.55 -16.11 -10.14
C TRP A 201 -1.85 -16.48 -9.42
N HIS A 202 -2.41 -15.53 -8.72
CA HIS A 202 -3.55 -15.70 -7.81
C HIS A 202 -4.92 -15.53 -8.48
N LYS A 203 -5.00 -15.42 -9.81
CA LYS A 203 -6.26 -15.29 -10.59
C LYS A 203 -7.21 -14.20 -10.02
N ASN A 204 -6.66 -13.03 -9.70
CA ASN A 204 -7.33 -11.87 -9.12
C ASN A 204 -7.90 -12.04 -7.69
N THR A 205 -7.64 -13.15 -6.99
CA THR A 205 -8.13 -13.31 -5.60
C THR A 205 -7.51 -12.32 -4.63
N HIS A 206 -6.27 -11.87 -4.86
CA HIS A 206 -5.60 -10.89 -4.00
C HIS A 206 -6.23 -9.49 -4.10
N GLY A 207 -6.84 -9.11 -5.23
CA GLY A 207 -7.61 -7.88 -5.35
C GLY A 207 -8.78 -7.81 -4.35
N LYS A 208 -9.42 -8.96 -4.06
CA LYS A 208 -10.45 -9.04 -3.01
C LYS A 208 -9.87 -8.84 -1.60
N LEU A 209 -8.64 -9.29 -1.35
CA LEU A 209 -7.96 -9.05 -0.07
C LEU A 209 -7.63 -7.55 0.07
N LEU A 210 -7.22 -6.89 -1.03
CA LEU A 210 -7.00 -5.45 -1.03
C LEU A 210 -8.31 -4.69 -0.75
N LEU A 211 -9.41 -5.06 -1.39
CA LEU A 211 -10.73 -4.47 -1.13
C LEU A 211 -11.11 -4.62 0.35
N ASN A 212 -11.02 -5.82 0.91
CA ASN A 212 -11.33 -6.06 2.32
C ASN A 212 -10.43 -5.25 3.27
N PHE A 213 -9.15 -5.07 2.91
CA PHE A 213 -8.22 -4.25 3.69
C PHE A 213 -8.62 -2.77 3.66
N VAL A 214 -8.99 -2.25 2.49
CA VAL A 214 -9.44 -0.87 2.32
C VAL A 214 -10.77 -0.65 3.03
N ASP A 215 -11.73 -1.57 2.93
CA ASP A 215 -12.99 -1.51 3.67
C ASP A 215 -12.74 -1.43 5.19
N ARG A 216 -11.84 -2.26 5.71
CA ARG A 216 -11.46 -2.24 7.13
C ARG A 216 -10.76 -0.93 7.54
N LEU A 217 -9.96 -0.35 6.65
CA LEU A 217 -9.36 0.96 6.88
C LEU A 217 -10.42 2.06 6.92
N MET A 218 -11.47 1.96 6.11
CA MET A 218 -12.59 2.91 6.11
C MET A 218 -13.40 2.92 7.40
N GLU A 219 -13.39 1.84 8.18
CA GLU A 219 -14.05 1.72 9.47
C GLU A 219 -13.30 2.44 10.62
N LYS A 220 -12.09 2.93 10.38
CA LYS A 220 -11.25 3.64 11.36
C LYS A 220 -11.50 5.15 11.19
#